data_f0efafd9f23f6749d99bb9747dabecf7
#
_entry.id   f0efafd9f23f6749d99bb9747dabecf7
#
_cell.length_a   1.000
_cell.length_b   1.000
_cell.length_c   1.000
_cell.angle_alpha   90.00
_cell.angle_beta   90.00
_cell.angle_gamma   90.00
#
_symmetry.space_group_name_H-M   'P 1'
#
loop_
_entity.id
_entity.type
_entity.pdbx_description
1 polymer ?
#
loop_
_entity_poly.entity_id
_entity_poly.type
_entity_poly.pdbx_seq_one_letter_code
_entity_poly.pdbx_strand_id
1 'polypeptide(L)'
;MAYKELIGSFDEVRDYIREFFIYGIKKRSDFSDKSGRTYDNRRRQIESWLDGYMSFQQSASGKAQIISVDSREVVHNPLYKAFKTKNFSDYDILLHFCILDMLAGGKELAFRNIAGELQEYEKLGILKVRTEGKKKQYYSLSADAVDLVSWQDAIEFFSETEPMGIVGSFLLDRKELAGCPSSFWYKHHYMLHAIDSEIVEAILEGITEKKYLELVAIGKKQQERKIKLYPIKLYVSTQNGREYVLGHVSGAAGLDFIRVDRIKKVKTGIRCDEYQKFENEYQASKSYLWGVSSGSAKDIT
;
A
#
# COMPACT_ATOMS: atom_id res chain seq x y z
N MET A 1 15.67 8.59 16.97
CA MET A 1 16.49 7.54 16.35
C MET A 1 15.80 7.18 15.05
N ALA A 2 16.49 7.31 13.91
CA ALA A 2 15.91 6.81 12.67
C ALA A 2 15.82 5.28 12.78
N TYR A 3 14.64 4.74 12.65
CA TYR A 3 14.40 3.32 12.62
C TYR A 3 15.13 2.74 11.41
N LYS A 4 16.00 1.80 11.64
CA LYS A 4 16.71 1.11 10.57
C LYS A 4 15.70 0.12 9.97
N GLU A 5 15.27 0.35 8.75
CA GLU A 5 14.38 -0.57 8.06
C GLU A 5 14.97 -1.99 8.07
N LEU A 6 14.19 -2.97 8.52
CA LEU A 6 14.59 -4.39 8.46
C LEU A 6 14.85 -4.82 7.02
N ILE A 7 14.16 -4.18 6.08
CA ILE A 7 14.39 -4.34 4.66
C ILE A 7 15.04 -3.08 4.14
N GLY A 8 16.34 -3.09 4.01
CA GLY A 8 17.03 -2.06 3.25
C GLY A 8 16.53 -2.06 1.81
N SER A 9 16.23 -0.86 1.26
CA SER A 9 15.80 -0.68 -0.12
C SER A 9 14.45 -1.35 -0.46
N PHE A 10 13.43 -1.14 0.38
CA PHE A 10 12.08 -1.68 0.15
C PHE A 10 11.53 -1.33 -1.23
N ASP A 11 11.74 -0.10 -1.71
CA ASP A 11 11.32 0.32 -3.05
C ASP A 11 11.89 -0.55 -4.16
N GLU A 12 13.17 -0.95 -4.04
CA GLU A 12 13.79 -1.82 -5.03
C GLU A 12 13.22 -3.24 -4.99
N VAL A 13 12.88 -3.74 -3.80
CA VAL A 13 12.23 -5.05 -3.64
C VAL A 13 10.82 -5.00 -4.20
N ARG A 14 10.09 -3.93 -3.94
CA ARG A 14 8.76 -3.69 -4.49
C ARG A 14 8.77 -3.67 -6.02
N ASP A 15 9.69 -2.90 -6.62
CA ASP A 15 9.87 -2.85 -8.06
C ASP A 15 10.16 -4.24 -8.65
N TYR A 16 10.96 -5.03 -7.94
CA TYR A 16 11.30 -6.38 -8.36
C TYR A 16 10.07 -7.30 -8.34
N ILE A 17 9.24 -7.24 -7.29
CA ILE A 17 7.99 -8.02 -7.20
C ILE A 17 7.04 -7.62 -8.32
N ARG A 18 6.90 -6.33 -8.62
CA ARG A 18 6.06 -5.83 -9.72
C ARG A 18 6.44 -6.43 -11.06
N GLU A 19 7.72 -6.56 -11.35
CA GLU A 19 8.19 -7.15 -12.60
C GLU A 19 7.62 -8.54 -12.83
N PHE A 20 7.48 -9.35 -11.78
CA PHE A 20 6.86 -10.68 -11.90
C PHE A 20 5.34 -10.62 -12.08
N PHE A 21 4.63 -9.80 -11.29
CA PHE A 21 3.16 -9.78 -11.33
C PHE A 21 2.60 -9.03 -12.54
N ILE A 22 3.30 -8.03 -13.05
CA ILE A 22 2.81 -7.23 -14.18
C ILE A 22 3.27 -7.82 -15.51
N TYR A 23 4.50 -8.29 -15.59
CA TYR A 23 5.13 -8.73 -16.83
C TYR A 23 5.33 -10.24 -16.94
N GLY A 24 4.96 -11.01 -15.91
CA GLY A 24 5.01 -12.46 -15.90
C GLY A 24 6.39 -13.04 -15.63
N ILE A 25 6.66 -14.20 -16.22
CA ILE A 25 7.89 -14.99 -15.99
C ILE A 25 9.13 -14.20 -16.36
N LYS A 26 10.09 -14.13 -15.43
CA LYS A 26 11.35 -13.38 -15.61
C LYS A 26 12.58 -14.27 -15.44
N LYS A 27 13.59 -13.99 -16.24
CA LYS A 27 14.92 -14.57 -16.14
C LYS A 27 15.89 -13.54 -15.56
N ARG A 28 17.03 -14.01 -15.06
CA ARG A 28 18.10 -13.13 -14.57
C ARG A 28 18.56 -12.14 -15.64
N SER A 29 18.59 -12.54 -16.90
CA SER A 29 18.95 -11.70 -18.04
C SER A 29 18.01 -10.54 -18.32
N ASP A 30 16.76 -10.63 -17.85
CA ASP A 30 15.72 -9.60 -18.07
C ASP A 30 15.91 -8.39 -17.14
N PHE A 31 16.83 -8.49 -16.18
CA PHE A 31 17.22 -7.44 -15.24
C PHE A 31 18.59 -6.86 -15.60
N SER A 32 18.76 -6.45 -16.84
CA SER A 32 20.04 -6.01 -17.44
C SER A 32 20.61 -4.74 -16.80
N ASP A 33 19.79 -3.91 -16.18
CA ASP A 33 20.15 -2.66 -15.51
C ASP A 33 20.74 -2.84 -14.11
N LYS A 34 20.78 -4.08 -13.59
CA LYS A 34 21.31 -4.39 -12.25
C LYS A 34 22.37 -5.49 -12.31
N SER A 35 23.30 -5.44 -11.35
CA SER A 35 24.30 -6.51 -11.22
C SER A 35 23.64 -7.84 -10.88
N GLY A 36 24.22 -8.95 -11.36
CA GLY A 36 23.72 -10.30 -11.03
C GLY A 36 23.67 -10.58 -9.53
N ARG A 37 24.59 -9.98 -8.74
CA ARG A 37 24.57 -10.08 -7.28
C ARG A 37 23.37 -9.36 -6.66
N THR A 38 23.01 -8.19 -7.17
CA THR A 38 21.82 -7.45 -6.73
C THR A 38 20.56 -8.25 -7.01
N TYR A 39 20.46 -8.84 -8.21
CA TYR A 39 19.38 -9.74 -8.56
C TYR A 39 19.23 -10.89 -7.55
N ASP A 40 20.30 -11.63 -7.30
CA ASP A 40 20.27 -12.79 -6.41
C ASP A 40 19.90 -12.42 -4.97
N ASN A 41 20.35 -11.27 -4.49
CA ASN A 41 19.99 -10.79 -3.14
C ASN A 41 18.49 -10.44 -3.05
N ARG A 42 17.94 -9.73 -4.04
CA ARG A 42 16.51 -9.37 -4.07
C ARG A 42 15.63 -10.61 -4.19
N ARG A 43 16.02 -11.54 -5.05
CA ARG A 43 15.35 -12.82 -5.17
C ARG A 43 15.24 -13.55 -3.83
N ARG A 44 16.34 -13.65 -3.08
CA ARG A 44 16.34 -14.32 -1.76
C ARG A 44 15.44 -13.62 -0.74
N GLN A 45 15.40 -12.28 -0.76
CA GLN A 45 14.49 -11.52 0.09
C GLN A 45 13.04 -11.86 -0.22
N ILE A 46 12.66 -11.88 -1.49
CA ILE A 46 11.31 -12.21 -1.93
C ILE A 46 10.97 -13.68 -1.61
N GLU A 47 11.91 -14.59 -1.82
CA GLU A 47 11.74 -16.01 -1.44
C GLU A 47 11.40 -16.16 0.05
N SER A 48 12.00 -15.34 0.93
CA SER A 48 11.70 -15.41 2.37
C SER A 48 10.27 -14.97 2.72
N TRP A 49 9.61 -14.17 1.87
CA TRP A 49 8.22 -13.74 2.08
C TRP A 49 7.20 -14.61 1.38
N LEU A 50 7.59 -15.13 0.22
CA LEU A 50 6.74 -15.94 -0.66
C LEU A 50 7.18 -17.41 -0.65
N ASP A 51 7.71 -17.90 0.48
CA ASP A 51 8.09 -19.30 0.63
C ASP A 51 6.89 -20.19 0.31
N GLY A 52 7.13 -21.18 -0.55
CA GLY A 52 6.07 -22.05 -1.07
C GLY A 52 5.32 -21.52 -2.31
N TYR A 53 5.42 -20.24 -2.64
CA TYR A 53 4.78 -19.66 -3.83
C TYR A 53 5.75 -19.40 -4.99
N MET A 54 7.04 -19.63 -4.78
CA MET A 54 8.05 -19.44 -5.81
C MET A 54 8.54 -20.76 -6.35
N SER A 55 8.55 -20.87 -7.66
CA SER A 55 9.07 -22.03 -8.37
C SER A 55 10.00 -21.63 -9.49
N PHE A 56 10.73 -22.61 -10.02
CA PHE A 56 11.68 -22.41 -11.10
C PHE A 56 11.38 -23.32 -12.26
N GLN A 57 11.38 -22.76 -13.45
CA GLN A 57 11.33 -23.52 -14.68
C GLN A 57 12.68 -23.48 -15.38
N GLN A 58 13.29 -24.63 -15.60
CA GLN A 58 14.51 -24.76 -16.36
C GLN A 58 14.20 -24.84 -17.85
N SER A 59 14.84 -24.02 -18.66
CA SER A 59 14.72 -24.07 -20.11
C SER A 59 16.11 -24.01 -20.76
N ALA A 60 16.19 -24.30 -22.07
CA ALA A 60 17.44 -24.19 -22.83
C ALA A 60 18.03 -22.77 -22.78
N SER A 61 17.19 -21.75 -22.56
CA SER A 61 17.59 -20.33 -22.45
C SER A 61 17.87 -19.89 -21.03
N GLY A 62 17.95 -20.82 -20.06
CA GLY A 62 18.28 -20.55 -18.65
C GLY A 62 17.14 -20.84 -17.68
N LYS A 63 17.41 -20.54 -16.41
CA LYS A 63 16.47 -20.72 -15.31
C LYS A 63 15.52 -19.53 -15.22
N ALA A 64 14.24 -19.75 -15.42
CA ALA A 64 13.19 -18.75 -15.24
C ALA A 64 12.54 -18.92 -13.87
N GLN A 65 12.20 -17.81 -13.24
CA GLN A 65 11.52 -17.77 -11.96
C GLN A 65 10.03 -17.51 -12.17
N ILE A 66 9.20 -18.23 -11.43
CA ILE A 66 7.75 -18.11 -11.47
C ILE A 66 7.27 -17.86 -10.06
N ILE A 67 6.44 -16.83 -9.87
CA ILE A 67 5.68 -16.62 -8.65
C ILE A 67 4.24 -17.03 -8.98
N SER A 68 3.76 -18.07 -8.29
CA SER A 68 2.40 -18.57 -8.45
C SER A 68 1.74 -18.67 -7.09
N VAL A 69 0.76 -17.81 -6.86
CA VAL A 69 -0.07 -17.83 -5.65
C VAL A 69 -1.45 -18.30 -6.08
N ASP A 70 -1.84 -19.49 -5.64
CA ASP A 70 -3.20 -19.98 -5.87
C ASP A 70 -4.14 -19.34 -4.84
N SER A 71 -4.94 -18.38 -5.31
CA SER A 71 -5.90 -17.65 -4.45
C SER A 71 -6.98 -18.55 -3.84
N ARG A 72 -7.11 -19.80 -4.29
CA ARG A 72 -8.02 -20.78 -3.68
C ARG A 72 -7.45 -21.42 -2.42
N GLU A 73 -6.14 -21.38 -2.25
CA GLU A 73 -5.43 -22.00 -1.12
C GLU A 73 -4.94 -20.98 -0.09
N VAL A 74 -4.98 -19.69 -0.45
CA VAL A 74 -4.46 -18.61 0.37
C VAL A 74 -5.59 -17.80 0.96
N VAL A 75 -5.67 -17.77 2.28
CA VAL A 75 -6.70 -16.98 3.00
C VAL A 75 -6.38 -15.50 2.97
N HIS A 76 -5.10 -15.12 3.11
CA HIS A 76 -4.63 -13.74 3.12
C HIS A 76 -3.49 -13.50 2.14
N ASN A 77 -3.41 -12.29 1.61
CA ASN A 77 -2.34 -11.89 0.70
C ASN A 77 -0.96 -11.99 1.39
N PRO A 78 -0.07 -12.90 0.94
CA PRO A 78 1.22 -13.14 1.59
C PRO A 78 2.18 -11.95 1.51
N LEU A 79 1.98 -11.01 0.58
CA LEU A 79 2.84 -9.83 0.45
C LEU A 79 2.67 -8.83 1.60
N TYR A 80 1.60 -8.89 2.39
CA TYR A 80 1.50 -8.08 3.62
C TYR A 80 2.60 -8.40 4.62
N LYS A 81 3.20 -9.60 4.57
CA LYS A 81 4.41 -9.91 5.36
C LYS A 81 5.58 -8.97 5.06
N ALA A 82 5.66 -8.46 3.83
CA ALA A 82 6.70 -7.52 3.43
C ALA A 82 6.61 -6.20 4.22
N PHE A 83 5.41 -5.72 4.47
CA PHE A 83 5.19 -4.52 5.28
C PHE A 83 5.42 -4.76 6.77
N LYS A 84 5.11 -5.93 7.29
CA LYS A 84 5.38 -6.29 8.69
C LYS A 84 6.86 -6.28 9.03
N THR A 85 7.71 -6.50 8.04
CA THR A 85 9.17 -6.42 8.20
C THR A 85 9.73 -5.00 8.02
N LYS A 86 8.91 -4.04 7.53
CA LYS A 86 9.14 -2.61 7.73
C LYS A 86 8.87 -2.30 9.21
N ASN A 87 9.86 -1.88 9.90
CA ASN A 87 9.98 -1.52 11.32
C ASN A 87 8.82 -0.83 12.03
N PHE A 88 7.64 -1.39 12.04
CA PHE A 88 6.64 -0.99 13.03
C PHE A 88 6.61 -2.02 14.15
N SER A 89 7.12 -1.66 15.32
CA SER A 89 6.81 -2.43 16.53
C SER A 89 5.35 -2.18 16.91
N ASP A 90 4.75 -3.10 17.66
CA ASP A 90 3.41 -2.92 18.27
C ASP A 90 3.31 -1.58 19.01
N TYR A 91 4.41 -1.19 19.63
CA TYR A 91 4.55 0.04 20.38
C TYR A 91 4.50 1.29 19.49
N ASP A 92 5.17 1.28 18.33
CA ASP A 92 5.17 2.45 17.43
C ASP A 92 3.79 2.68 16.82
N ILE A 93 3.10 1.62 16.43
CA ILE A 93 1.73 1.70 15.92
C ILE A 93 0.79 2.24 17.01
N LEU A 94 0.89 1.70 18.21
CA LEU A 94 0.08 2.15 19.33
C LEU A 94 0.27 3.64 19.63
N LEU A 95 1.52 4.07 19.78
CA LEU A 95 1.82 5.49 20.02
C LEU A 95 1.33 6.39 18.89
N HIS A 96 1.48 5.95 17.65
CA HIS A 96 1.03 6.69 16.50
C HIS A 96 -0.48 6.95 16.56
N PHE A 97 -1.28 5.92 16.79
CA PHE A 97 -2.74 6.06 16.89
C PHE A 97 -3.16 6.87 18.12
N CYS A 98 -2.54 6.67 19.28
CA CYS A 98 -2.84 7.49 20.46
C CYS A 98 -2.53 8.96 20.23
N ILE A 99 -1.41 9.29 19.59
CA ILE A 99 -1.05 10.68 19.29
C ILE A 99 -2.01 11.28 18.26
N LEU A 100 -2.38 10.52 17.23
CA LEU A 100 -3.36 10.98 16.23
C LEU A 100 -4.73 11.27 16.87
N ASP A 101 -5.19 10.40 17.76
CA ASP A 101 -6.44 10.61 18.50
C ASP A 101 -6.41 11.86 19.36
N MET A 102 -5.32 12.04 20.12
CA MET A 102 -5.12 13.24 20.95
C MET A 102 -5.12 14.54 20.15
N LEU A 103 -4.55 14.53 18.95
CA LEU A 103 -4.46 15.69 18.06
C LEU A 103 -5.64 15.81 17.09
N ALA A 104 -6.60 14.89 17.14
CA ALA A 104 -7.77 14.91 16.28
C ALA A 104 -8.54 16.23 16.38
N GLY A 105 -9.09 16.67 15.25
CA GLY A 105 -9.83 17.94 15.18
C GLY A 105 -8.96 19.19 15.18
N GLY A 106 -7.66 19.07 14.85
CA GLY A 106 -6.74 20.22 14.74
C GLY A 106 -6.28 20.78 16.08
N LYS A 107 -6.31 19.99 17.14
CA LYS A 107 -5.80 20.39 18.46
C LYS A 107 -4.28 20.50 18.44
N GLU A 108 -3.75 21.56 19.05
CA GLU A 108 -2.32 21.72 19.32
C GLU A 108 -2.04 21.41 20.80
N LEU A 109 -1.17 20.45 21.05
CA LEU A 109 -0.80 20.03 22.40
C LEU A 109 0.72 20.13 22.61
N ALA A 110 1.13 20.70 23.74
CA ALA A 110 2.52 20.64 24.17
C ALA A 110 2.91 19.21 24.55
N PHE A 111 4.17 18.84 24.40
CA PHE A 111 4.68 17.50 24.72
C PHE A 111 4.26 17.02 26.13
N ARG A 112 4.29 17.92 27.13
CA ARG A 112 3.86 17.62 28.50
C ARG A 112 2.40 17.18 28.58
N ASN A 113 1.55 17.75 27.75
CA ASN A 113 0.13 17.43 27.70
C ASN A 113 -0.09 16.07 27.03
N ILE A 114 0.64 15.80 25.95
CA ILE A 114 0.64 14.47 25.30
C ILE A 114 1.07 13.38 26.28
N ALA A 115 2.12 13.62 27.06
CA ALA A 115 2.56 12.69 28.11
C ALA A 115 1.52 12.52 29.23
N GLY A 116 0.76 13.56 29.55
CA GLY A 116 -0.35 13.52 30.50
C GLY A 116 -1.52 12.70 29.99
N GLU A 117 -1.91 12.84 28.73
CA GLU A 117 -2.97 12.05 28.09
C GLU A 117 -2.62 10.56 28.03
N LEU A 118 -1.36 10.21 27.80
CA LEU A 118 -0.93 8.81 27.88
C LEU A 118 -1.12 8.23 29.27
N GLN A 119 -1.01 9.02 30.34
CA GLN A 119 -1.34 8.59 31.70
C GLN A 119 -2.85 8.39 31.90
N GLU A 120 -3.69 9.19 31.22
CA GLU A 120 -5.15 8.95 31.26
C GLU A 120 -5.51 7.65 30.54
N TYR A 121 -4.90 7.33 29.40
CA TYR A 121 -5.06 6.04 28.74
C TYR A 121 -4.61 4.86 29.61
N GLU A 122 -3.58 5.05 30.45
CA GLU A 122 -3.20 4.07 31.46
C GLU A 122 -4.30 3.88 32.52
N LYS A 123 -4.86 4.99 33.04
CA LYS A 123 -5.95 4.95 34.03
C LYS A 123 -7.22 4.31 33.47
N LEU A 124 -7.50 4.53 32.18
CA LEU A 124 -8.62 3.89 31.48
C LEU A 124 -8.37 2.41 31.18
N GLY A 125 -7.20 1.88 31.52
CA GLY A 125 -6.85 0.49 31.27
C GLY A 125 -6.54 0.17 29.80
N ILE A 126 -6.41 1.18 28.94
CA ILE A 126 -6.06 1.04 27.52
C ILE A 126 -4.57 0.75 27.38
N LEU A 127 -3.74 1.44 28.18
CA LEU A 127 -2.31 1.24 28.22
C LEU A 127 -1.86 0.58 29.51
N LYS A 128 -0.85 -0.27 29.41
CA LYS A 128 -0.03 -0.75 30.54
C LYS A 128 1.32 -0.07 30.50
N VAL A 129 1.76 0.44 31.67
CA VAL A 129 3.07 1.08 31.79
C VAL A 129 4.01 0.19 32.58
N ARG A 130 5.16 -0.11 32.00
CA ARG A 130 6.26 -0.79 32.70
C ARG A 130 7.41 0.21 32.90
N THR A 131 7.80 0.42 34.13
CA THR A 131 8.93 1.30 34.47
C THR A 131 10.19 0.47 34.66
N GLU A 132 11.28 0.84 33.98
CA GLU A 132 12.58 0.25 34.13
C GLU A 132 13.59 1.28 34.65
N GLY A 133 14.11 1.04 35.85
CA GLY A 133 14.97 2.00 36.55
C GLY A 133 14.22 3.28 36.95
N LYS A 134 14.95 4.41 37.07
CA LYS A 134 14.36 5.66 37.60
C LYS A 134 13.66 6.55 36.56
N LYS A 135 13.78 6.27 35.25
CA LYS A 135 13.34 7.24 34.21
C LYS A 135 12.79 6.63 32.91
N LYS A 136 12.90 5.31 32.70
CA LYS A 136 12.44 4.70 31.45
C LYS A 136 11.06 4.11 31.66
N GLN A 137 10.07 4.64 30.96
CA GLN A 137 8.71 4.12 30.91
C GLN A 137 8.48 3.48 29.54
N TYR A 138 7.92 2.29 29.55
CA TYR A 138 7.51 1.54 28.37
C TYR A 138 5.99 1.39 28.40
N TYR A 139 5.33 1.82 27.37
CA TYR A 139 3.89 1.72 27.20
C TYR A 139 3.57 0.53 26.31
N SER A 140 2.57 -0.23 26.67
CA SER A 140 2.05 -1.32 25.87
C SER A 140 0.53 -1.30 25.90
N LEU A 141 -0.11 -1.85 24.87
CA LEU A 141 -1.55 -2.01 24.86
C LEU A 141 -1.96 -2.97 25.98
N SER A 142 -3.02 -2.63 26.70
CA SER A 142 -3.66 -3.60 27.60
C SER A 142 -4.31 -4.71 26.77
N ALA A 143 -4.21 -5.95 27.21
CA ALA A 143 -4.84 -7.07 26.50
C ALA A 143 -6.36 -6.90 26.36
N ASP A 144 -6.96 -6.18 27.31
CA ASP A 144 -8.40 -5.99 27.40
C ASP A 144 -8.87 -4.65 26.81
N ALA A 145 -7.95 -3.84 26.26
CA ALA A 145 -8.25 -2.48 25.79
C ALA A 145 -9.12 -2.46 24.53
N VAL A 146 -9.00 -3.46 23.68
CA VAL A 146 -9.79 -3.61 22.46
C VAL A 146 -10.22 -5.07 22.37
N ASP A 147 -11.51 -5.32 22.34
CA ASP A 147 -12.07 -6.64 22.07
C ASP A 147 -11.92 -6.96 20.57
N LEU A 148 -10.71 -7.36 20.18
CA LEU A 148 -10.39 -7.69 18.79
C LEU A 148 -11.26 -8.85 18.27
N VAL A 149 -11.73 -9.73 19.15
CA VAL A 149 -12.57 -10.88 18.77
C VAL A 149 -13.93 -10.40 18.27
N SER A 150 -14.55 -9.43 18.93
CA SER A 150 -15.80 -8.82 18.46
C SER A 150 -15.66 -8.05 17.15
N TRP A 151 -14.45 -7.61 16.81
CA TRP A 151 -14.15 -6.88 15.57
C TRP A 151 -13.53 -7.76 14.48
N GLN A 152 -13.40 -9.06 14.72
CA GLN A 152 -12.69 -9.97 13.81
C GLN A 152 -13.17 -9.86 12.37
N ASP A 153 -14.48 -9.95 12.13
CA ASP A 153 -15.03 -9.91 10.76
C ASP A 153 -14.70 -8.61 10.03
N ALA A 154 -14.78 -7.47 10.75
CA ALA A 154 -14.40 -6.18 10.18
C ALA A 154 -12.89 -6.12 9.89
N ILE A 155 -12.06 -6.60 10.80
CA ILE A 155 -10.61 -6.64 10.61
C ILE A 155 -10.26 -7.52 9.41
N GLU A 156 -10.86 -8.71 9.30
CA GLU A 156 -10.66 -9.61 8.16
C GLU A 156 -11.07 -8.97 6.84
N PHE A 157 -12.24 -8.34 6.79
CA PHE A 157 -12.72 -7.68 5.59
C PHE A 157 -11.76 -6.58 5.13
N PHE A 158 -11.34 -5.71 6.04
CA PHE A 158 -10.45 -4.59 5.71
C PHE A 158 -8.99 -5.02 5.52
N SER A 159 -8.57 -6.20 5.99
CA SER A 159 -7.20 -6.70 5.81
C SER A 159 -6.81 -6.94 4.37
N GLU A 160 -7.78 -7.11 3.47
CA GLU A 160 -7.56 -7.34 2.04
C GLU A 160 -7.86 -6.09 1.18
N THR A 161 -8.15 -4.95 1.82
CA THR A 161 -8.56 -3.71 1.15
C THR A 161 -7.54 -2.60 1.37
N GLU A 162 -7.02 -2.01 0.29
CA GLU A 162 -6.14 -0.84 0.38
C GLU A 162 -6.92 0.41 0.84
N PRO A 163 -6.26 1.28 1.59
CA PRO A 163 -4.91 1.18 2.20
C PRO A 163 -4.91 0.48 3.56
N MET A 164 -6.04 -0.04 4.02
CA MET A 164 -6.23 -0.60 5.36
C MET A 164 -5.61 -1.99 5.53
N GLY A 165 -5.29 -2.68 4.44
CA GLY A 165 -4.81 -4.06 4.46
C GLY A 165 -3.57 -4.29 5.32
N ILE A 166 -2.66 -3.32 5.38
CA ILE A 166 -1.47 -3.39 6.24
C ILE A 166 -1.87 -3.47 7.71
N VAL A 167 -2.78 -2.58 8.15
CA VAL A 167 -3.24 -2.51 9.54
C VAL A 167 -4.06 -3.75 9.89
N GLY A 168 -5.00 -4.13 9.03
CA GLY A 168 -5.84 -5.32 9.23
C GLY A 168 -4.99 -6.59 9.32
N SER A 169 -4.05 -6.78 8.41
CA SER A 169 -3.13 -7.93 8.43
C SER A 169 -2.25 -7.96 9.68
N PHE A 170 -1.83 -6.80 10.21
CA PHE A 170 -1.13 -6.72 11.47
C PHE A 170 -2.00 -7.14 12.66
N LEU A 171 -3.26 -6.67 12.69
CA LEU A 171 -4.19 -7.03 13.76
C LEU A 171 -4.55 -8.51 13.75
N LEU A 172 -4.70 -9.13 12.58
CA LEU A 172 -4.96 -10.57 12.46
C LEU A 172 -3.84 -11.46 13.02
N ASP A 173 -2.60 -10.97 13.07
CA ASP A 173 -1.49 -11.70 13.67
C ASP A 173 -1.45 -11.61 15.21
N ARG A 174 -2.36 -10.87 15.82
CA ARG A 174 -2.46 -10.77 17.29
C ARG A 174 -2.89 -12.11 17.85
N LYS A 175 -2.37 -12.43 19.05
CA LYS A 175 -2.65 -13.70 19.74
C LYS A 175 -4.14 -13.89 20.01
N GLU A 176 -4.86 -12.81 20.24
CA GLU A 176 -6.29 -12.79 20.52
C GLU A 176 -7.14 -13.35 19.36
N LEU A 177 -6.65 -13.13 18.12
CA LEU A 177 -7.30 -13.63 16.89
C LEU A 177 -6.67 -14.91 16.35
N ALA A 178 -5.56 -15.36 16.93
CA ALA A 178 -4.88 -16.56 16.47
C ALA A 178 -5.74 -17.81 16.65
N GLY A 179 -6.08 -18.46 15.55
CA GLY A 179 -6.92 -19.66 15.55
C GLY A 179 -8.43 -19.41 15.56
N CYS A 180 -8.88 -18.17 15.53
CA CYS A 180 -10.28 -17.87 15.28
C CYS A 180 -10.68 -18.27 13.86
N PRO A 181 -11.87 -18.88 13.65
CA PRO A 181 -12.32 -19.23 12.31
C PRO A 181 -12.60 -17.96 11.49
N SER A 182 -12.16 -17.93 10.25
CA SER A 182 -12.45 -16.84 9.32
C SER A 182 -13.86 -16.96 8.76
N SER A 183 -14.60 -15.85 8.73
CA SER A 183 -15.91 -15.75 8.09
C SER A 183 -15.82 -15.43 6.60
N PHE A 184 -14.64 -14.99 6.12
CA PHE A 184 -14.43 -14.55 4.75
C PHE A 184 -13.52 -15.50 3.98
N TRP A 185 -13.85 -15.69 2.72
CA TRP A 185 -13.01 -16.38 1.75
C TRP A 185 -12.93 -15.54 0.49
N TYR A 186 -11.75 -14.94 0.24
CA TYR A 186 -11.53 -14.12 -0.92
C TYR A 186 -11.23 -15.01 -2.15
N LYS A 187 -12.09 -14.92 -3.14
CA LYS A 187 -11.95 -15.72 -4.37
C LYS A 187 -10.68 -15.38 -5.16
N HIS A 188 -10.28 -14.12 -5.13
CA HIS A 188 -9.08 -13.64 -5.79
C HIS A 188 -8.41 -12.56 -4.95
N HIS A 189 -7.13 -12.73 -4.68
CA HIS A 189 -6.29 -11.70 -4.08
C HIS A 189 -5.59 -10.91 -5.17
N TYR A 190 -5.67 -9.59 -5.11
CA TYR A 190 -4.88 -8.73 -5.95
C TYR A 190 -3.54 -8.46 -5.25
N MET A 191 -2.54 -9.33 -5.53
CA MET A 191 -1.29 -9.39 -4.76
C MET A 191 -0.57 -8.06 -4.65
N LEU A 192 -0.61 -7.24 -5.72
CA LEU A 192 0.12 -5.97 -5.75
C LEU A 192 -0.46 -4.91 -4.82
N HIS A 193 -1.74 -4.99 -4.44
CA HIS A 193 -2.34 -4.04 -3.50
C HIS A 193 -1.51 -3.91 -2.22
N ALA A 194 -0.99 -5.02 -1.69
CA ALA A 194 -0.17 -4.99 -0.48
C ALA A 194 1.08 -4.10 -0.61
N ILE A 195 1.63 -3.92 -1.80
CA ILE A 195 2.87 -3.17 -2.02
C ILE A 195 2.65 -1.79 -2.64
N ASP A 196 1.42 -1.47 -3.05
CA ASP A 196 1.08 -0.22 -3.71
C ASP A 196 0.44 0.83 -2.77
N SER A 197 0.19 0.47 -1.51
CA SER A 197 -0.48 1.32 -0.52
C SER A 197 0.11 2.73 -0.40
N GLU A 198 1.43 2.89 -0.42
CA GLU A 198 2.08 4.21 -0.37
C GLU A 198 1.80 5.06 -1.62
N ILE A 199 1.63 4.41 -2.77
CA ILE A 199 1.28 5.09 -4.02
C ILE A 199 -0.18 5.53 -3.99
N VAL A 200 -1.06 4.65 -3.51
CA VAL A 200 -2.49 4.96 -3.33
C VAL A 200 -2.66 6.10 -2.34
N GLU A 201 -1.94 6.08 -1.21
CA GLU A 201 -1.94 7.16 -0.22
C GLU A 201 -1.57 8.51 -0.86
N ALA A 202 -0.46 8.56 -1.59
CA ALA A 202 -0.02 9.79 -2.27
C ALA A 202 -1.03 10.27 -3.33
N ILE A 203 -1.70 9.34 -4.03
CA ILE A 203 -2.77 9.68 -4.98
C ILE A 203 -3.96 10.30 -4.24
N LEU A 204 -4.41 9.70 -3.14
CA LEU A 204 -5.52 10.20 -2.33
C LEU A 204 -5.19 11.57 -1.71
N GLU A 205 -3.96 11.76 -1.22
CA GLU A 205 -3.48 13.08 -0.78
C GLU A 205 -3.55 14.09 -1.91
N GLY A 206 -3.03 13.75 -3.10
CA GLY A 206 -3.05 14.64 -4.27
C GLY A 206 -4.45 15.05 -4.68
N ILE A 207 -5.43 14.13 -4.61
CA ILE A 207 -6.85 14.43 -4.87
C ILE A 207 -7.44 15.33 -3.81
N THR A 208 -7.24 15.01 -2.53
CA THR A 208 -7.85 15.71 -1.39
C THR A 208 -7.31 17.14 -1.26
N GLU A 209 -6.00 17.29 -1.38
CA GLU A 209 -5.33 18.59 -1.22
C GLU A 209 -5.17 19.36 -2.53
N LYS A 210 -5.68 18.82 -3.63
CA LYS A 210 -5.62 19.42 -4.97
C LYS A 210 -4.19 19.70 -5.43
N LYS A 211 -3.29 18.76 -5.14
CA LYS A 211 -1.87 18.81 -5.51
C LYS A 211 -1.61 18.01 -6.79
N TYR A 212 -0.62 18.43 -7.58
CA TYR A 212 -0.15 17.58 -8.67
C TYR A 212 0.78 16.49 -8.15
N LEU A 213 0.93 15.43 -8.91
CA LEU A 213 1.84 14.32 -8.66
C LEU A 213 2.91 14.25 -9.76
N GLU A 214 4.14 14.01 -9.36
CA GLU A 214 5.22 13.61 -10.26
C GLU A 214 5.36 12.10 -10.19
N LEU A 215 5.04 11.44 -11.29
CA LEU A 215 5.03 9.98 -11.39
C LEU A 215 6.20 9.50 -12.25
N VAL A 216 6.80 8.39 -11.85
CA VAL A 216 7.61 7.56 -12.72
C VAL A 216 6.82 6.29 -12.98
N ALA A 217 6.31 6.13 -14.21
CA ALA A 217 5.47 5.00 -14.59
C ALA A 217 6.10 4.19 -15.71
N ILE A 218 5.78 2.90 -15.76
CA ILE A 218 6.24 1.98 -16.80
C ILE A 218 5.22 1.96 -17.95
N GLY A 219 5.65 2.31 -19.13
CA GLY A 219 4.85 2.25 -20.35
C GLY A 219 4.67 0.81 -20.88
N LYS A 220 3.82 0.67 -21.92
CA LYS A 220 3.54 -0.63 -22.56
C LYS A 220 4.80 -1.34 -23.11
N LYS A 221 5.81 -0.57 -23.52
CA LYS A 221 7.10 -1.09 -24.04
C LYS A 221 8.17 -1.20 -22.94
N GLN A 222 7.78 -1.28 -21.67
CA GLN A 222 8.67 -1.34 -20.50
C GLN A 222 9.63 -0.15 -20.34
N GLN A 223 9.38 0.94 -21.04
CA GLN A 223 10.16 2.18 -20.85
C GLN A 223 9.60 3.00 -19.69
N GLU A 224 10.48 3.59 -18.92
CA GLU A 224 10.13 4.56 -17.89
C GLU A 224 9.65 5.87 -18.52
N ARG A 225 8.58 6.41 -17.96
CA ARG A 225 8.02 7.71 -18.33
C ARG A 225 7.84 8.56 -17.09
N LYS A 226 8.32 9.79 -17.15
CA LYS A 226 8.01 10.81 -16.13
C LYS A 226 6.73 11.50 -16.54
N ILE A 227 5.77 11.55 -15.65
CA ILE A 227 4.44 12.09 -15.89
C ILE A 227 4.13 13.08 -14.76
N LYS A 228 3.72 14.29 -15.13
CA LYS A 228 3.10 15.22 -14.19
C LYS A 228 1.60 15.09 -14.33
N LEU A 229 0.95 14.60 -13.28
CA LEU A 229 -0.47 14.29 -13.21
C LEU A 229 -1.18 15.19 -12.23
N TYR A 230 -2.34 15.71 -12.59
CA TYR A 230 -3.30 16.35 -11.71
C TYR A 230 -4.42 15.34 -11.41
N PRO A 231 -4.33 14.58 -10.30
CA PRO A 231 -5.21 13.45 -10.04
C PRO A 231 -6.60 13.93 -9.66
N ILE A 232 -7.65 13.28 -10.18
CA ILE A 232 -9.04 13.67 -9.91
C ILE A 232 -9.81 12.57 -9.19
N LYS A 233 -9.65 11.31 -9.63
CA LYS A 233 -10.32 10.15 -9.04
C LYS A 233 -9.45 8.91 -9.10
N LEU A 234 -9.60 8.08 -8.08
CA LEU A 234 -9.12 6.71 -8.07
C LEU A 234 -10.28 5.79 -8.48
N TYR A 235 -10.08 5.01 -9.53
CA TYR A 235 -11.03 4.02 -10.03
C TYR A 235 -10.55 2.63 -9.66
N VAL A 236 -11.41 1.86 -9.03
CA VAL A 236 -11.17 0.46 -8.70
C VAL A 236 -12.05 -0.41 -9.59
N SER A 237 -11.44 -1.26 -10.40
CA SER A 237 -12.17 -2.23 -11.21
C SER A 237 -12.60 -3.41 -10.37
N THR A 238 -13.89 -3.51 -10.07
CA THR A 238 -14.44 -4.66 -9.32
C THR A 238 -14.36 -5.97 -10.08
N GLN A 239 -14.18 -5.91 -11.40
CA GLN A 239 -14.09 -7.10 -12.26
C GLN A 239 -12.72 -7.80 -12.12
N ASN A 240 -11.65 -7.04 -12.01
CA ASN A 240 -10.28 -7.56 -12.01
C ASN A 240 -9.39 -7.00 -10.89
N GLY A 241 -9.95 -6.23 -9.96
CA GLY A 241 -9.25 -5.65 -8.82
C GLY A 241 -8.20 -4.59 -9.16
N ARG A 242 -8.05 -4.19 -10.43
CA ARG A 242 -7.04 -3.21 -10.83
C ARG A 242 -7.47 -1.80 -10.47
N GLU A 243 -6.49 -1.01 -10.09
CA GLU A 243 -6.68 0.40 -9.76
C GLU A 243 -6.09 1.32 -10.82
N TYR A 244 -6.80 2.42 -11.04
CA TYR A 244 -6.44 3.42 -12.04
C TYR A 244 -6.63 4.81 -11.46
N VAL A 245 -5.62 5.66 -11.54
CA VAL A 245 -5.81 7.07 -11.27
C VAL A 245 -6.22 7.79 -12.55
N LEU A 246 -7.38 8.46 -12.50
CA LEU A 246 -7.84 9.38 -13.53
C LEU A 246 -7.37 10.77 -13.18
N GLY A 247 -6.80 11.47 -14.16
CA GLY A 247 -6.39 12.85 -13.99
C GLY A 247 -5.95 13.50 -15.29
N HIS A 248 -5.69 14.79 -15.23
CA HIS A 248 -5.14 15.53 -16.35
C HIS A 248 -3.62 15.38 -16.38
N VAL A 249 -3.09 14.86 -17.48
CA VAL A 249 -1.64 14.76 -17.69
C VAL A 249 -1.13 16.06 -18.30
N SER A 250 -0.10 16.64 -17.71
CA SER A 250 0.48 17.89 -18.22
C SER A 250 0.91 17.73 -19.69
N GLY A 251 0.40 18.62 -20.54
CA GLY A 251 0.64 18.59 -21.99
C GLY A 251 -0.26 17.65 -22.80
N ALA A 252 -1.20 16.95 -22.16
CA ALA A 252 -2.23 16.17 -22.85
C ALA A 252 -3.47 17.02 -23.16
N ALA A 253 -4.23 16.59 -24.14
CA ALA A 253 -5.46 17.29 -24.55
C ALA A 253 -6.66 17.05 -23.63
N GLY A 254 -6.59 16.07 -22.71
CA GLY A 254 -7.71 15.68 -21.86
C GLY A 254 -7.28 14.80 -20.68
N LEU A 255 -8.28 14.19 -20.06
CA LEU A 255 -8.09 13.26 -18.95
C LEU A 255 -7.55 11.92 -19.45
N ASP A 256 -6.69 11.30 -18.66
CA ASP A 256 -6.13 9.99 -18.96
C ASP A 256 -6.18 9.07 -17.72
N PHE A 257 -6.22 7.76 -17.98
CA PHE A 257 -6.17 6.72 -16.97
C PHE A 257 -4.77 6.14 -16.87
N ILE A 258 -4.18 6.21 -15.68
CA ILE A 258 -2.88 5.61 -15.40
C ILE A 258 -3.08 4.45 -14.42
N ARG A 259 -2.61 3.26 -14.77
CA ARG A 259 -2.66 2.09 -13.89
C ARG A 259 -1.75 2.30 -12.70
N VAL A 260 -2.27 2.11 -11.49
CA VAL A 260 -1.52 2.28 -10.23
C VAL A 260 -0.36 1.28 -10.17
N ASP A 261 -0.61 0.03 -10.53
CA ASP A 261 0.40 -1.05 -10.53
C ASP A 261 1.59 -0.80 -11.50
N ARG A 262 1.51 0.19 -12.37
CA ARG A 262 2.60 0.64 -13.25
C ARG A 262 3.37 1.84 -12.74
N ILE A 263 2.95 2.43 -11.64
CA ILE A 263 3.63 3.57 -11.04
C ILE A 263 4.76 3.07 -10.14
N LYS A 264 5.99 3.32 -10.51
CA LYS A 264 7.18 2.95 -9.72
C LYS A 264 7.43 3.89 -8.56
N LYS A 265 7.26 5.18 -8.82
CA LYS A 265 7.52 6.24 -7.84
C LYS A 265 6.47 7.32 -8.00
N VAL A 266 6.10 7.89 -6.87
CA VAL A 266 5.21 9.04 -6.78
C VAL A 266 5.84 10.07 -5.86
N LYS A 267 5.71 11.34 -6.23
CA LYS A 267 6.08 12.47 -5.40
C LYS A 267 4.96 13.48 -5.44
N THR A 268 4.44 13.85 -4.30
CA THR A 268 3.44 14.90 -4.15
C THR A 268 4.09 16.26 -4.37
N GLY A 269 3.51 17.06 -5.27
CA GLY A 269 3.95 18.42 -5.57
C GLY A 269 3.20 19.46 -4.75
N ILE A 270 3.12 20.68 -5.27
CA ILE A 270 2.38 21.77 -4.65
C ILE A 270 0.94 21.79 -5.14
N ARG A 271 0.09 22.53 -4.42
CA ARG A 271 -1.31 22.77 -4.80
C ARG A 271 -1.40 23.43 -6.17
N CYS A 272 -2.39 23.03 -6.95
CA CYS A 272 -2.66 23.53 -8.29
C CYS A 272 -3.83 24.51 -8.26
N ASP A 273 -3.59 25.77 -8.66
CA ASP A 273 -4.63 26.80 -8.70
C ASP A 273 -5.68 26.53 -9.80
N GLU A 274 -5.29 25.84 -10.89
CA GLU A 274 -6.16 25.48 -12.00
C GLU A 274 -6.95 24.19 -11.79
N TYR A 275 -6.86 23.58 -10.62
CA TYR A 275 -7.46 22.25 -10.37
C TYR A 275 -8.96 22.21 -10.66
N GLN A 276 -9.67 23.31 -10.42
CA GLN A 276 -11.10 23.43 -10.70
C GLN A 276 -11.42 23.24 -12.20
N LYS A 277 -10.54 23.65 -13.09
CA LYS A 277 -10.67 23.41 -14.53
C LYS A 277 -10.71 21.92 -14.84
N PHE A 278 -9.83 21.14 -14.23
CA PHE A 278 -9.76 19.68 -14.45
C PHE A 278 -10.95 18.96 -13.79
N GLU A 279 -11.45 19.45 -12.67
CA GLU A 279 -12.70 18.94 -12.08
C GLU A 279 -13.90 19.20 -13.01
N ASN A 280 -13.99 20.36 -13.61
CA ASN A 280 -15.05 20.70 -14.58
C ASN A 280 -14.96 19.83 -15.85
N GLU A 281 -13.74 19.59 -16.35
CA GLU A 281 -13.49 18.68 -17.47
C GLU A 281 -13.96 17.25 -17.14
N TYR A 282 -13.67 16.78 -15.94
CA TYR A 282 -14.16 15.50 -15.45
C TYR A 282 -15.69 15.44 -15.40
N GLN A 283 -16.36 16.46 -14.86
CA GLN A 283 -17.82 16.47 -14.78
C GLN A 283 -18.46 16.46 -16.18
N ALA A 284 -17.87 17.18 -17.13
CA ALA A 284 -18.34 17.20 -18.52
C ALA A 284 -18.15 15.85 -19.25
N SER A 285 -17.08 15.11 -18.92
CA SER A 285 -16.76 13.84 -19.56
C SER A 285 -17.29 12.61 -18.82
N LYS A 286 -17.78 12.76 -17.59
CA LYS A 286 -18.16 11.65 -16.70
C LYS A 286 -19.14 10.66 -17.33
N SER A 287 -20.12 11.14 -18.10
CA SER A 287 -21.11 10.29 -18.77
C SER A 287 -20.55 9.51 -19.96
N TYR A 288 -19.37 9.90 -20.45
CA TYR A 288 -18.69 9.26 -21.58
C TYR A 288 -17.51 8.39 -21.15
N LEU A 289 -17.24 8.31 -19.84
CA LEU A 289 -16.22 7.44 -19.29
C LEU A 289 -16.78 6.02 -19.19
N TRP A 290 -16.22 5.11 -19.98
CA TRP A 290 -16.57 3.70 -19.95
C TRP A 290 -15.35 2.86 -19.61
N GLY A 291 -15.40 2.15 -18.47
CA GLY A 291 -14.28 1.35 -18.02
C GLY A 291 -13.06 2.24 -17.72
N VAL A 292 -11.96 1.99 -18.43
CA VAL A 292 -10.69 2.71 -18.31
C VAL A 292 -10.32 3.47 -19.60
N SER A 293 -11.28 3.79 -20.40
CA SER A 293 -11.11 4.62 -21.60
C SER A 293 -12.00 5.85 -21.52
N SER A 294 -11.50 6.97 -21.99
CA SER A 294 -12.28 8.17 -22.23
C SER A 294 -12.80 8.13 -23.66
N GLY A 295 -14.11 8.04 -23.83
CA GLY A 295 -14.78 8.25 -25.12
C GLY A 295 -15.11 9.71 -25.35
N SER A 296 -15.47 10.06 -26.57
CA SER A 296 -16.09 11.34 -26.91
C SER A 296 -17.55 11.13 -27.30
N ALA A 297 -18.36 12.20 -27.25
CA ALA A 297 -19.77 12.12 -27.70
C ALA A 297 -19.91 11.64 -29.16
N LYS A 298 -18.83 11.69 -29.95
CA LYS A 298 -18.78 11.22 -31.34
C LYS A 298 -18.59 9.69 -31.45
N ASP A 299 -18.20 9.03 -30.37
CA ASP A 299 -17.91 7.58 -30.36
C ASP A 299 -19.13 6.73 -29.94
N ILE A 300 -20.30 7.37 -29.74
CA ILE A 300 -21.55 6.74 -29.24
C ILE A 300 -22.63 6.69 -30.30
N THR A 301 -22.32 6.87 -31.57
CA THR A 301 -23.28 6.71 -32.69
C THR A 301 -23.20 5.34 -33.32
#